data_37d1643a22402e7ab603785e77605292
#
_entry.id   37d1643a22402e7ab603785e77605292
#
_cell.length_a   1.000
_cell.length_b   1.000
_cell.length_c   1.000
_cell.angle_alpha   90.00
_cell.angle_beta   90.00
_cell.angle_gamma   90.00
#
_symmetry.space_group_name_H-M   'P 1'
#
loop_
_entity.id
_entity.type
_entity.pdbx_description
1 polymer ?
#
loop_
_entity_poly.entity_id
_entity_poly.type
_entity_poly.pdbx_seq_one_letter_code
_entity_poly.pdbx_strand_id
1 'polypeptide(L)' 'MAVTAPSKPNVLRRAEAAKRLGVHPNTLAGWVKRGWLTGVTMPGGEVRFREEEVDALRERIYAQ' A
#
# COMPACT_ATOMS: atom_id res chain seq x y z
N MET A 1 -19.60 4.95 -17.94
CA MET A 1 -19.08 5.09 -17.65
C MET A 1 -18.42 5.39 -17.12
N ALA A 2 -18.30 5.54 -16.79
CA ALA A 2 -17.72 6.12 -16.38
C ALA A 2 -17.04 5.96 -15.61
N VAL A 3 -16.42 6.02 -15.41
CA VAL A 3 -15.70 5.86 -14.70
C VAL A 3 -15.22 6.66 -14.20
N THR A 4 -15.15 6.98 -13.60
CA THR A 4 -14.70 7.82 -13.05
C THR A 4 -13.58 7.72 -12.60
N ALA A 5 -12.77 8.14 -13.01
CA ALA A 5 -11.50 8.15 -12.61
C ALA A 5 -11.40 8.83 -11.38
N PRO A 6 -10.87 8.29 -10.43
CA PRO A 6 -10.68 8.94 -9.20
C PRO A 6 -9.76 10.06 -9.45
N SER A 7 -10.05 11.11 -8.85
CA SER A 7 -9.22 12.24 -9.02
C SER A 7 -7.90 12.05 -8.34
N LYS A 8 -7.75 11.09 -7.49
CA LYS A 8 -6.45 10.92 -6.90
C LYS A 8 -5.90 9.59 -7.28
N PRO A 9 -4.60 9.47 -7.29
CA PRO A 9 -3.97 8.21 -7.64
C PRO A 9 -4.37 7.15 -6.65
N ASN A 10 -4.19 5.93 -7.06
CA ASN A 10 -4.55 4.80 -6.20
C ASN A 10 -3.43 4.55 -5.22
N VAL A 11 -3.32 5.41 -4.25
CA VAL A 11 -2.31 5.27 -3.21
C VAL A 11 -3.00 5.20 -1.87
N LEU A 12 -2.41 4.46 -0.97
CA LEU A 12 -2.97 4.23 0.35
C LEU A 12 -2.03 4.76 1.40
N ARG A 13 -2.61 5.25 2.48
CA ARG A 13 -1.80 5.62 3.63
C ARG A 13 -1.34 4.35 4.33
N ARG A 14 -0.29 4.51 5.14
CA ARG A 14 0.26 3.35 5.83
C ARG A 14 -0.80 2.59 6.60
N ALA A 15 -1.63 3.30 7.33
CA ALA A 15 -2.66 2.66 8.13
C ALA A 15 -3.64 1.89 7.25
N GLU A 16 -4.00 2.48 6.12
CA GLU A 16 -4.93 1.83 5.21
C GLU A 16 -4.30 0.60 4.56
N ALA A 17 -3.04 0.72 4.18
CA ALA A 17 -2.35 -0.41 3.57
C ALA A 17 -2.23 -1.56 4.56
N ALA A 18 -1.87 -1.23 5.80
CA ALA A 18 -1.75 -2.26 6.82
C ALA A 18 -3.09 -2.94 7.08
N LYS A 19 -4.14 -2.13 7.11
CA LYS A 19 -5.47 -2.68 7.33
C LYS A 19 -5.88 -3.62 6.20
N ARG A 20 -5.54 -3.23 4.99
CA ARG A 20 -5.86 -4.04 3.84
C ARG A 20 -5.11 -5.36 3.86
N LEU A 21 -3.89 -5.33 4.38
CA LEU A 21 -3.07 -6.54 4.49
C LEU A 21 -3.36 -7.32 5.76
N GLY A 22 -4.12 -6.74 6.68
CA GLY A 22 -4.44 -7.42 7.91
C GLY A 22 -3.28 -7.47 8.90
N VAL A 23 -2.41 -6.47 8.86
CA VAL A 23 -1.25 -6.46 9.74
C VAL A 23 -1.15 -5.10 10.42
N HIS A 24 -0.30 -5.03 11.42
CA HIS A 24 -0.05 -3.79 12.12
C HIS A 24 0.82 -2.88 11.26
N PRO A 25 0.63 -1.56 11.34
CA PRO A 25 1.46 -0.65 10.55
C PRO A 25 2.96 -0.82 10.78
N ASN A 26 3.37 -1.22 11.98
CA ASN A 26 4.78 -1.45 12.23
C ASN A 26 5.31 -2.62 11.42
N THR A 27 4.48 -3.64 11.25
CA THR A 27 4.85 -4.77 10.41
C THR A 27 5.03 -4.33 8.97
N LEU A 28 4.15 -3.46 8.52
CA LEU A 28 4.25 -2.94 7.17
C LEU A 28 5.55 -2.20 6.97
N ALA A 29 5.95 -1.40 7.96
CA ALA A 29 7.20 -0.67 7.86
C ALA A 29 8.39 -1.62 7.72
N GLY A 30 8.35 -2.74 8.41
CA GLY A 30 9.38 -3.74 8.27
C GLY A 30 9.42 -4.35 6.89
N TRP A 31 8.25 -4.54 6.29
CA TRP A 31 8.20 -5.08 4.95
C TRP A 31 8.77 -4.12 3.93
N VAL A 32 8.56 -2.84 4.15
CA VAL A 32 9.14 -1.84 3.26
C VAL A 32 10.67 -1.90 3.33
N LYS A 33 11.19 -2.06 4.52
CA LYS A 33 12.64 -2.18 4.68
C LYS A 33 13.20 -3.39 3.98
N ARG A 34 12.42 -4.46 3.92
CA ARG A 34 12.85 -5.68 3.25
C ARG A 34 12.67 -5.62 1.75
N GLY A 35 12.07 -4.55 1.26
CA GLY A 35 11.87 -4.42 -0.16
C GLY A 35 10.63 -5.12 -0.69
N TRP A 36 9.78 -5.57 0.20
CA TRP A 36 8.55 -6.23 -0.24
C TRP A 36 7.51 -5.25 -0.73
N LEU A 37 7.59 -4.02 -0.27
CA LEU A 37 6.71 -2.95 -0.71
C LEU A 37 7.54 -1.73 -1.02
N THR A 38 7.11 -1.01 -2.03
CA THR A 38 7.77 0.23 -2.40
C THR A 38 6.90 1.39 -2.02
N GLY A 39 7.39 2.24 -1.16
CA GLY A 39 6.65 3.42 -0.76
C GLY A 39 6.88 4.55 -1.73
N VAL A 40 5.85 5.37 -1.89
CA VAL A 40 5.94 6.58 -2.69
C VAL A 40 6.00 7.74 -1.72
N THR A 41 7.08 8.52 -1.78
CA THR A 41 7.22 9.65 -0.88
C THR A 41 6.50 10.85 -1.46
N MET A 42 5.56 11.36 -0.71
CA MET A 42 4.80 12.53 -1.14
C MET A 42 5.60 13.80 -0.85
N PRO A 43 5.23 14.90 -1.49
CA PRO A 43 5.96 16.15 -1.28
C PRO A 43 6.07 16.59 0.17
N GLY A 44 5.10 16.22 0.98
CA GLY A 44 5.16 16.59 2.39
C GLY A 44 5.96 15.65 3.24
N GLY A 45 6.60 14.65 2.63
CA GLY A 45 7.38 13.69 3.39
C GLY A 45 6.60 12.46 3.80
N GLU A 46 5.32 12.43 3.53
CA GLU A 46 4.52 11.26 3.83
C GLU A 46 4.80 10.15 2.85
N VAL A 47 4.70 8.93 3.33
CA VAL A 47 4.87 7.76 2.47
C VAL A 47 3.51 7.17 2.18
N ARG A 48 3.25 6.92 0.91
CA ARG A 48 2.04 6.26 0.48
C ARG A 48 2.40 4.98 -0.24
N PHE A 49 1.44 4.10 -0.38
CA PHE A 49 1.66 2.81 -1.04
C PHE A 49 0.68 2.67 -2.17
N ARG A 50 1.15 2.15 -3.28
CA ARG A 50 0.27 1.94 -4.42
C ARG A 50 -0.69 0.80 -4.11
N GLU A 51 -1.94 1.05 -4.41
CA GLU A 51 -2.97 0.07 -4.11
C GLU A 51 -2.69 -1.27 -4.79
N GLU A 52 -2.25 -1.21 -6.04
CA GLU A 52 -1.99 -2.44 -6.76
C GLU A 52 -0.84 -3.23 -6.16
N GLU A 53 0.15 -2.56 -5.62
CA GLU A 53 1.25 -3.27 -4.96
C GLU A 53 0.79 -3.92 -3.67
N VAL A 54 -0.03 -3.21 -2.94
CA VAL A 54 -0.57 -3.73 -1.69
C VAL A 54 -1.43 -4.96 -1.97
N ASP A 55 -2.27 -4.89 -2.99
CA ASP A 55 -3.13 -6.01 -3.33
C ASP A 55 -2.32 -7.19 -3.84
N ALA A 56 -1.26 -6.92 -4.60
CA ALA A 56 -0.41 -7.99 -5.09
C ALA A 56 0.29 -8.70 -3.96
N LEU A 57 0.77 -7.94 -2.99
CA LEU A 57 1.43 -8.53 -1.84
C LEU A 57 0.44 -9.33 -1.02
N ARG A 58 -0.76 -8.79 -0.87
CA ARG A 58 -1.79 -9.49 -0.13
C ARG A 58 -2.08 -10.85 -0.75
N GLU A 59 -2.15 -10.89 -2.06
CA GLU A 59 -2.39 -12.15 -2.72
C GLU A 59 -1.25 -13.13 -2.53
N ARG A 60 -0.04 -12.64 -2.56
CA ARG A 60 1.12 -13.50 -2.34
C ARG A 60 1.10 -14.10 -0.95
N ILE A 61 0.71 -13.31 0.02
CA ILE A 61 0.70 -13.76 1.41
C ILE A 61 -0.38 -14.80 1.62
N TYR A 62 -1.56 -14.55 1.10
CA TYR A 62 -2.70 -15.41 1.38
C TYR A 62 -2.93 -16.49 0.33
N ALA A 63 -2.13 -16.51 -0.70
CA ALA A 63 -2.29 -17.52 -1.73
C ALA A 63 -1.59 -18.82 -1.39
N GLN A 64 -0.89 -18.86 -0.30
CA GLN A 64 -0.14 -20.06 0.04
C GLN A 64 -1.00 -21.17 0.57
#